data_d63e146904bce63bd4198f645eb0d044
#
_entry.id   d63e146904bce63bd4198f645eb0d044
#
_cell.length_a   1.000
_cell.length_b   1.000
_cell.length_c   1.000
_cell.angle_alpha   90.00
_cell.angle_beta   90.00
_cell.angle_gamma   90.00
#
_symmetry.space_group_name_H-M   'P 1'
#
loop_
_entity.id
_entity.type
_entity.pdbx_description
1 polymer ?
#
loop_
_entity_poly.entity_id
_entity_poly.type
_entity_poly.pdbx_seq_one_letter_code
_entity_poly.pdbx_strand_id
1 'polypeptide(L)'
;MREWSGDEGGLTKGRLAAFLIAIGGSAVLGLAAGLIWAAVAPRALLQEIAHGEAELVNAESSVFILADAWFALIAAVGGLITGTLGYRFLVRRTGAAATAGLVLGALVAALLAWWVGDNVGLGTYNHLLASSPAGTVFHSSLALGAKSVLAFWPLCTAGVILLAETGTRRSGQAAARGRGRPAADAPDGSDRPGTPDDPDASGMWTPEPQ
;
A
#
# COMPACT_ATOMS: atom_id res chain seq x y z
N MET A 1 -3.30 -47.49 5.02
CA MET A 1 -3.13 -46.45 3.99
C MET A 1 -4.15 -45.36 4.30
N ARG A 2 -3.71 -44.20 4.79
CA ARG A 2 -4.60 -43.05 5.04
C ARG A 2 -4.58 -42.17 3.79
N GLU A 3 -5.75 -42.03 3.19
CA GLU A 3 -5.98 -41.11 2.07
C GLU A 3 -5.76 -39.66 2.52
N TRP A 4 -4.68 -39.08 2.05
CA TRP A 4 -4.25 -37.69 2.32
C TRP A 4 -4.59 -36.78 1.14
N SER A 5 -5.76 -36.94 0.51
CA SER A 5 -6.14 -36.26 -0.73
C SER A 5 -7.22 -35.18 -0.58
N GLY A 6 -7.62 -34.80 0.65
CA GLY A 6 -8.75 -33.88 0.86
C GLY A 6 -8.42 -32.39 1.05
N ASP A 7 -7.19 -32.02 1.45
CA ASP A 7 -6.92 -30.65 1.97
C ASP A 7 -6.16 -29.73 1.01
N GLU A 8 -5.49 -30.28 -0.01
CA GLU A 8 -4.72 -29.46 -0.96
C GLU A 8 -5.60 -28.60 -1.87
N GLY A 9 -6.80 -29.06 -2.20
CA GLY A 9 -7.75 -28.33 -3.04
C GLY A 9 -8.35 -27.09 -2.38
N GLY A 10 -8.49 -27.08 -1.07
CA GLY A 10 -9.03 -25.96 -0.29
C GLY A 10 -8.03 -24.80 -0.18
N LEU A 11 -6.78 -25.13 0.08
CA LEU A 11 -5.69 -24.15 0.21
C LEU A 11 -5.37 -23.44 -1.11
N THR A 12 -5.43 -24.17 -2.23
CA THR A 12 -5.21 -23.58 -3.57
C THR A 12 -6.34 -22.66 -3.99
N LYS A 13 -7.60 -23.01 -3.71
CA LYS A 13 -8.77 -22.17 -3.99
C LYS A 13 -8.73 -20.87 -3.17
N GLY A 14 -8.38 -20.92 -1.89
CA GLY A 14 -8.25 -19.74 -1.05
C GLY A 14 -7.15 -18.78 -1.51
N ARG A 15 -6.01 -19.30 -1.94
CA ARG A 15 -4.89 -18.50 -2.49
C ARG A 15 -5.27 -17.85 -3.83
N LEU A 16 -5.94 -18.59 -4.71
CA LEU A 16 -6.42 -18.06 -5.98
C LEU A 16 -7.47 -16.96 -5.77
N ALA A 17 -8.41 -17.18 -4.86
CA ALA A 17 -9.41 -16.15 -4.52
C ALA A 17 -8.76 -14.88 -3.98
N ALA A 18 -7.79 -14.99 -3.07
CA ALA A 18 -7.06 -13.83 -2.56
C ALA A 18 -6.29 -13.08 -3.66
N PHE A 19 -5.67 -13.81 -4.59
CA PHE A 19 -4.99 -13.23 -5.74
C PHE A 19 -5.95 -12.45 -6.65
N LEU A 20 -7.10 -13.04 -6.97
CA LEU A 20 -8.12 -12.41 -7.82
C LEU A 20 -8.77 -11.20 -7.13
N ILE A 21 -9.05 -11.29 -5.83
CA ILE A 21 -9.57 -10.16 -5.04
C ILE A 21 -8.56 -9.00 -5.01
N ALA A 22 -7.27 -9.31 -4.87
CA ALA A 22 -6.22 -8.29 -4.90
C ALA A 22 -6.19 -7.55 -6.25
N ILE A 23 -6.22 -8.29 -7.36
CA ILE A 23 -6.24 -7.68 -8.70
C ILE A 23 -7.54 -6.90 -8.93
N GLY A 24 -8.70 -7.49 -8.63
CA GLY A 24 -10.00 -6.85 -8.85
C GLY A 24 -10.18 -5.57 -8.02
N GLY A 25 -9.80 -5.62 -6.74
CA GLY A 25 -9.84 -4.44 -5.89
C GLY A 25 -8.90 -3.32 -6.37
N SER A 26 -7.69 -3.69 -6.80
CA SER A 26 -6.74 -2.73 -7.39
C SER A 26 -7.27 -2.14 -8.70
N ALA A 27 -7.91 -2.94 -9.55
CA ALA A 27 -8.49 -2.48 -10.80
C ALA A 27 -9.58 -1.42 -10.57
N VAL A 28 -10.47 -1.63 -9.59
CA VAL A 28 -11.50 -0.66 -9.21
C VAL A 28 -10.87 0.66 -8.74
N LEU A 29 -9.82 0.58 -7.91
CA LEU A 29 -9.07 1.77 -7.49
C LEU A 29 -8.40 2.47 -8.68
N GLY A 30 -7.88 1.72 -9.63
CA GLY A 30 -7.28 2.25 -10.85
C GLY A 30 -8.28 3.03 -11.71
N LEU A 31 -9.50 2.49 -11.90
CA LEU A 31 -10.57 3.19 -12.63
C LEU A 31 -10.93 4.51 -11.93
N ALA A 32 -11.12 4.49 -10.61
CA ALA A 32 -11.42 5.71 -9.85
C ALA A 32 -10.27 6.74 -9.94
N ALA A 33 -9.02 6.29 -9.83
CA ALA A 33 -7.84 7.15 -9.94
C ALA A 33 -7.72 7.80 -11.33
N GLY A 34 -8.03 7.07 -12.39
CA GLY A 34 -8.05 7.60 -13.76
C GLY A 34 -9.09 8.70 -13.95
N LEU A 35 -10.28 8.54 -13.37
CA LEU A 35 -11.31 9.57 -13.38
C LEU A 35 -10.88 10.81 -12.58
N ILE A 36 -10.27 10.61 -11.41
CA ILE A 36 -9.74 11.72 -10.61
C ILE A 36 -8.66 12.46 -11.39
N TRP A 37 -7.70 11.73 -12.00
CA TRP A 37 -6.66 12.33 -12.82
C TRP A 37 -7.25 13.14 -13.98
N ALA A 38 -8.23 12.59 -14.70
CA ALA A 38 -8.92 13.29 -15.79
C ALA A 38 -9.62 14.58 -15.32
N ALA A 39 -10.06 14.61 -14.04
CA ALA A 39 -10.75 15.79 -13.50
C ALA A 39 -9.78 16.89 -12.99
N VAL A 40 -8.60 16.50 -12.46
CA VAL A 40 -7.70 17.46 -11.79
C VAL A 40 -6.48 17.85 -12.63
N ALA A 41 -6.08 17.02 -13.60
CA ALA A 41 -4.91 17.30 -14.41
C ALA A 41 -5.16 18.48 -15.36
N PRO A 42 -4.22 19.42 -15.43
CA PRO A 42 -4.31 20.55 -16.36
C PRO A 42 -4.19 20.06 -17.81
N ARG A 43 -4.92 20.71 -18.71
CA ARG A 43 -4.90 20.45 -20.15
C ARG A 43 -4.25 21.60 -20.89
N ALA A 44 -3.42 21.29 -21.88
CA ALA A 44 -2.81 22.29 -22.72
C ALA A 44 -3.86 22.99 -23.61
N LEU A 45 -3.64 24.26 -23.91
CA LEU A 45 -4.42 24.99 -24.87
C LEU A 45 -3.83 24.79 -26.27
N LEU A 46 -4.70 24.40 -27.19
CA LEU A 46 -4.38 24.24 -28.61
C LEU A 46 -5.15 25.25 -29.43
N GLN A 47 -4.55 25.73 -30.50
CA GLN A 47 -5.18 26.59 -31.50
C GLN A 47 -5.21 25.82 -32.82
N GLU A 48 -6.36 25.78 -33.42
CA GLU A 48 -6.50 25.19 -34.76
C GLU A 48 -5.86 26.11 -35.80
N ILE A 49 -4.92 25.57 -36.60
CA ILE A 49 -4.23 26.30 -37.65
C ILE A 49 -4.90 26.06 -38.99
N ALA A 50 -5.30 24.79 -39.24
CA ALA A 50 -6.00 24.33 -40.43
C ALA A 50 -6.96 23.21 -40.07
N HIS A 51 -7.92 22.87 -40.93
CA HIS A 51 -8.90 21.81 -40.66
C HIS A 51 -8.21 20.48 -40.32
N GLY A 52 -8.34 20.10 -39.05
CA GLY A 52 -7.75 18.86 -38.51
C GLY A 52 -6.31 18.98 -38.00
N GLU A 53 -5.72 20.19 -38.02
CA GLU A 53 -4.39 20.45 -37.44
C GLU A 53 -4.46 21.51 -36.36
N ALA A 54 -3.90 21.21 -35.19
CA ALA A 54 -3.84 22.13 -34.07
C ALA A 54 -2.42 22.23 -33.50
N GLU A 55 -2.00 23.44 -33.17
CA GLU A 55 -0.70 23.72 -32.57
C GLU A 55 -0.86 24.22 -31.14
N LEU A 56 0.14 23.96 -30.30
CA LEU A 56 0.19 24.46 -28.93
C LEU A 56 0.28 26.00 -28.93
N VAL A 57 -0.63 26.66 -28.23
CA VAL A 57 -0.60 28.12 -28.04
C VAL A 57 0.68 28.55 -27.34
N ASN A 58 1.24 27.68 -26.49
CA ASN A 58 2.52 27.90 -25.84
C ASN A 58 3.32 26.57 -25.81
N ALA A 59 4.28 26.44 -26.72
CA ALA A 59 5.12 25.25 -26.86
C ALA A 59 6.01 24.97 -25.64
N GLU A 60 6.33 25.99 -24.84
CA GLU A 60 7.16 25.89 -23.62
C GLU A 60 6.32 25.65 -22.36
N SER A 61 5.04 25.29 -22.49
CA SER A 61 4.17 25.11 -21.35
C SER A 61 4.58 23.92 -20.49
N SER A 62 4.78 24.15 -19.19
CA SER A 62 5.03 23.10 -18.17
C SER A 62 3.79 22.26 -17.87
N VAL A 63 2.68 22.46 -18.60
CA VAL A 63 1.39 21.80 -18.37
C VAL A 63 1.49 20.27 -18.46
N PHE A 64 2.29 19.76 -19.42
CA PHE A 64 2.50 18.32 -19.56
C PHE A 64 3.24 17.72 -18.36
N ILE A 65 4.29 18.41 -17.87
CA ILE A 65 5.03 17.99 -16.67
C ILE A 65 4.12 18.00 -15.45
N LEU A 66 3.23 19.00 -15.34
CA LEU A 66 2.29 19.09 -14.24
C LEU A 66 1.21 18.00 -14.31
N ALA A 67 0.75 17.63 -15.50
CA ALA A 67 -0.18 16.52 -15.68
C ALA A 67 0.45 15.17 -15.26
N ASP A 68 1.71 14.94 -15.61
CA ASP A 68 2.49 13.78 -15.18
C ASP A 68 2.72 13.76 -13.66
N ALA A 69 3.00 14.92 -13.06
CA ALA A 69 3.16 15.06 -11.60
C ALA A 69 1.86 14.75 -10.84
N TRP A 70 0.71 15.18 -11.33
CA TRP A 70 -0.57 14.83 -10.78
C TRP A 70 -0.84 13.32 -10.86
N PHE A 71 -0.52 12.71 -12.00
CA PHE A 71 -0.62 11.25 -12.13
C PHE A 71 0.28 10.53 -11.14
N ALA A 72 1.55 10.96 -11.01
CA ALA A 72 2.51 10.40 -10.06
C ALA A 72 1.99 10.46 -8.62
N LEU A 73 1.44 11.61 -8.22
CA LEU A 73 0.87 11.80 -6.88
C LEU A 73 -0.31 10.84 -6.64
N ILE A 74 -1.25 10.77 -7.58
CA ILE A 74 -2.41 9.88 -7.50
C ILE A 74 -1.97 8.43 -7.46
N ALA A 75 -1.01 8.03 -8.30
CA ALA A 75 -0.44 6.69 -8.33
C ALA A 75 0.28 6.33 -7.02
N ALA A 76 1.02 7.27 -6.43
CA ALA A 76 1.67 7.07 -5.13
C ALA A 76 0.63 6.85 -4.02
N VAL A 77 -0.38 7.71 -3.93
CA VAL A 77 -1.47 7.58 -2.94
C VAL A 77 -2.24 6.27 -3.16
N GLY A 78 -2.58 5.93 -4.40
CA GLY A 78 -3.22 4.66 -4.74
C GLY A 78 -2.38 3.46 -4.34
N GLY A 79 -1.06 3.52 -4.58
CA GLY A 79 -0.10 2.48 -4.17
C GLY A 79 0.00 2.31 -2.66
N LEU A 80 0.00 3.42 -1.90
CA LEU A 80 -0.01 3.40 -0.44
C LEU A 80 -1.31 2.77 0.11
N ILE A 81 -2.45 3.13 -0.45
CA ILE A 81 -3.75 2.56 -0.08
C ILE A 81 -3.78 1.06 -0.39
N THR A 82 -3.43 0.69 -1.63
CA THR A 82 -3.40 -0.72 -2.08
C THR A 82 -2.46 -1.55 -1.21
N GLY A 83 -1.24 -1.05 -0.95
CA GLY A 83 -0.25 -1.73 -0.12
C GLY A 83 -0.72 -1.91 1.32
N THR A 84 -1.25 -0.85 1.94
CA THR A 84 -1.67 -0.87 3.34
C THR A 84 -2.89 -1.77 3.56
N LEU A 85 -3.95 -1.58 2.78
CA LEU A 85 -5.16 -2.38 2.89
C LEU A 85 -4.89 -3.83 2.47
N GLY A 86 -4.16 -4.03 1.37
CA GLY A 86 -3.81 -5.35 0.89
C GLY A 86 -2.96 -6.12 1.88
N TYR A 87 -1.94 -5.50 2.47
CA TYR A 87 -1.14 -6.13 3.52
C TYR A 87 -1.99 -6.53 4.73
N ARG A 88 -2.82 -5.59 5.23
CA ARG A 88 -3.62 -5.83 6.43
C ARG A 88 -4.67 -6.94 6.25
N PHE A 89 -5.32 -7.01 5.10
CA PHE A 89 -6.45 -7.92 4.90
C PHE A 89 -6.09 -9.21 4.16
N LEU A 90 -5.13 -9.17 3.23
CA LEU A 90 -4.79 -10.30 2.38
C LEU A 90 -3.44 -10.93 2.73
N VAL A 91 -2.34 -10.16 2.71
CA VAL A 91 -0.97 -10.70 2.83
C VAL A 91 -0.78 -11.42 4.16
N ARG A 92 -1.27 -10.84 5.26
CA ARG A 92 -1.19 -11.47 6.59
C ARG A 92 -1.89 -12.82 6.70
N ARG A 93 -2.85 -13.11 5.83
CA ARG A 93 -3.64 -14.36 5.84
C ARG A 93 -3.17 -15.39 4.82
N THR A 94 -2.75 -14.95 3.65
CA THR A 94 -2.47 -15.83 2.49
C THR A 94 -1.04 -15.75 1.98
N GLY A 95 -0.21 -14.85 2.53
CA GLY A 95 1.24 -14.78 2.27
C GLY A 95 1.58 -14.41 0.82
N ALA A 96 2.59 -15.09 0.25
CA ALA A 96 3.22 -14.74 -1.03
C ALA A 96 2.25 -14.61 -2.23
N ALA A 97 1.19 -15.42 -2.27
CA ALA A 97 0.20 -15.35 -3.36
C ALA A 97 -0.54 -14.01 -3.38
N ALA A 98 -0.94 -13.49 -2.21
CA ALA A 98 -1.55 -12.17 -2.10
C ALA A 98 -0.57 -11.05 -2.43
N THR A 99 0.69 -11.17 -2.01
CA THR A 99 1.74 -10.18 -2.35
C THR A 99 1.92 -10.07 -3.86
N ALA A 100 2.05 -11.20 -4.56
CA ALA A 100 2.14 -11.21 -6.02
C ALA A 100 0.88 -10.61 -6.67
N GLY A 101 -0.30 -10.97 -6.18
CA GLY A 101 -1.58 -10.43 -6.64
C GLY A 101 -1.68 -8.91 -6.46
N LEU A 102 -1.20 -8.36 -5.34
CA LEU A 102 -1.22 -6.92 -5.07
C LEU A 102 -0.25 -6.16 -5.97
N VAL A 103 0.96 -6.67 -6.20
CA VAL A 103 1.93 -6.00 -7.09
C VAL A 103 1.46 -6.02 -8.53
N LEU A 104 0.96 -7.17 -9.02
CA LEU A 104 0.37 -7.26 -10.36
C LEU A 104 -0.91 -6.43 -10.46
N GLY A 105 -1.76 -6.45 -9.43
CA GLY A 105 -2.96 -5.62 -9.35
C GLY A 105 -2.63 -4.12 -9.37
N ALA A 106 -1.57 -3.70 -8.70
CA ALA A 106 -1.09 -2.32 -8.72
C ALA A 106 -0.63 -1.89 -10.13
N LEU A 107 0.02 -2.78 -10.88
CA LEU A 107 0.36 -2.53 -12.28
C LEU A 107 -0.89 -2.40 -13.15
N VAL A 108 -1.85 -3.31 -13.00
CA VAL A 108 -3.15 -3.24 -13.69
C VAL A 108 -3.89 -1.95 -13.33
N ALA A 109 -3.89 -1.54 -12.05
CA ALA A 109 -4.50 -0.30 -11.61
C ALA A 109 -3.87 0.93 -12.27
N ALA A 110 -2.54 0.99 -12.34
CA ALA A 110 -1.83 2.08 -13.02
C ALA A 110 -2.17 2.16 -14.51
N LEU A 111 -2.21 1.01 -15.20
CA LEU A 111 -2.57 0.93 -16.61
C LEU A 111 -4.03 1.34 -16.85
N LEU A 112 -4.95 0.91 -16.00
CA LEU A 112 -6.37 1.31 -16.08
C LEU A 112 -6.55 2.80 -15.79
N ALA A 113 -5.83 3.34 -14.79
CA ALA A 113 -5.87 4.76 -14.47
C ALA A 113 -5.39 5.61 -15.65
N TRP A 114 -4.29 5.21 -16.26
CA TRP A 114 -3.80 5.85 -17.49
C TRP A 114 -4.82 5.75 -18.63
N TRP A 115 -5.28 4.54 -18.92
CA TRP A 115 -6.22 4.30 -20.03
C TRP A 115 -7.52 5.10 -19.88
N VAL A 116 -8.12 5.09 -18.70
CA VAL A 116 -9.33 5.86 -18.41
C VAL A 116 -9.08 7.35 -18.56
N GLY A 117 -8.01 7.88 -17.95
CA GLY A 117 -7.70 9.29 -17.99
C GLY A 117 -7.42 9.81 -19.40
N ASP A 118 -6.69 9.04 -20.21
CA ASP A 118 -6.37 9.35 -21.60
C ASP A 118 -7.64 9.37 -22.49
N ASN A 119 -8.59 8.48 -22.23
CA ASN A 119 -9.83 8.38 -23.00
C ASN A 119 -10.92 9.38 -22.57
N VAL A 120 -10.84 9.93 -21.35
CA VAL A 120 -11.82 10.93 -20.88
C VAL A 120 -11.64 12.25 -21.63
N GLY A 121 -12.66 12.63 -22.41
CA GLY A 121 -12.67 13.86 -23.21
C GLY A 121 -12.11 13.71 -24.61
N LEU A 122 -11.55 12.55 -24.98
CA LEU A 122 -10.99 12.31 -26.32
C LEU A 122 -12.05 12.46 -27.42
N GLY A 123 -13.29 12.00 -27.18
CA GLY A 123 -14.41 12.16 -28.11
C GLY A 123 -14.77 13.62 -28.37
N THR A 124 -14.81 14.44 -27.32
CA THR A 124 -15.07 15.89 -27.42
C THR A 124 -13.93 16.59 -28.15
N TYR A 125 -12.69 16.23 -27.83
CA TYR A 125 -11.50 16.76 -28.52
C TYR A 125 -11.54 16.47 -30.02
N ASN A 126 -11.77 15.22 -30.41
CA ASN A 126 -11.84 14.82 -31.81
C ASN A 126 -12.98 15.52 -32.56
N HIS A 127 -14.13 15.70 -31.90
CA HIS A 127 -15.26 16.42 -32.46
C HIS A 127 -14.92 17.91 -32.69
N LEU A 128 -14.29 18.57 -31.72
CA LEU A 128 -13.87 19.96 -31.85
C LEU A 128 -12.82 20.13 -32.95
N LEU A 129 -11.83 19.23 -33.04
CA LEU A 129 -10.80 19.26 -34.07
C LEU A 129 -11.40 19.11 -35.46
N ALA A 130 -12.47 18.33 -35.63
CA ALA A 130 -13.09 18.10 -36.93
C ALA A 130 -14.09 19.20 -37.34
N SER A 131 -14.67 19.96 -36.39
CA SER A 131 -15.80 20.87 -36.64
C SER A 131 -15.50 22.34 -36.41
N SER A 132 -14.37 22.68 -35.76
CA SER A 132 -14.04 24.07 -35.44
C SER A 132 -13.42 24.81 -36.61
N PRO A 133 -13.70 26.11 -36.79
CA PRO A 133 -13.01 26.94 -37.77
C PRO A 133 -11.59 27.26 -37.36
N ALA A 134 -10.69 27.50 -38.30
CA ALA A 134 -9.31 27.89 -38.04
C ALA A 134 -9.22 29.13 -37.13
N GLY A 135 -8.32 29.10 -36.16
CA GLY A 135 -8.16 30.11 -35.10
C GLY A 135 -8.93 29.82 -33.83
N THR A 136 -9.74 28.77 -33.76
CA THR A 136 -10.44 28.37 -32.52
C THR A 136 -9.46 27.78 -31.51
N VAL A 137 -9.56 28.24 -30.23
CA VAL A 137 -8.74 27.75 -29.12
C VAL A 137 -9.57 26.76 -28.29
N PHE A 138 -9.02 25.57 -28.06
CA PHE A 138 -9.65 24.54 -27.24
C PHE A 138 -8.61 23.75 -26.43
N HIS A 139 -9.07 22.99 -25.44
CA HIS A 139 -8.19 22.19 -24.62
C HIS A 139 -7.79 20.87 -25.31
N SER A 140 -6.51 20.49 -25.18
CA SER A 140 -6.04 19.21 -25.68
C SER A 140 -6.69 18.03 -24.95
N SER A 141 -6.66 16.85 -25.57
CA SER A 141 -6.85 15.60 -24.82
C SER A 141 -5.75 15.47 -23.78
N LEU A 142 -6.09 14.80 -22.66
CA LEU A 142 -5.10 14.50 -21.63
C LEU A 142 -4.17 13.42 -22.18
N ALA A 143 -2.86 13.62 -22.08
CA ALA A 143 -1.87 12.64 -22.48
C ALA A 143 -0.78 12.54 -21.41
N LEU A 144 -0.36 11.31 -21.11
CA LEU A 144 0.76 11.05 -20.20
C LEU A 144 2.06 11.12 -21.00
N GLY A 145 2.91 12.10 -20.70
CA GLY A 145 4.20 12.30 -21.38
C GLY A 145 5.25 11.28 -20.92
N ALA A 146 5.35 11.07 -19.62
CA ALA A 146 6.32 10.17 -19.01
C ALA A 146 5.69 8.84 -18.59
N LYS A 147 5.69 7.83 -19.47
CA LYS A 147 5.13 6.49 -19.16
C LYS A 147 5.79 5.79 -17.97
N SER A 148 7.01 6.18 -17.58
CA SER A 148 7.71 5.68 -16.39
C SER A 148 6.96 5.97 -15.09
N VAL A 149 6.09 6.99 -15.08
CA VAL A 149 5.26 7.35 -13.92
C VAL A 149 4.29 6.23 -13.53
N LEU A 150 3.91 5.35 -14.46
CA LEU A 150 3.10 4.17 -14.19
C LEU A 150 3.73 3.23 -13.15
N ALA A 151 5.06 3.24 -13.02
CA ALA A 151 5.77 2.43 -12.05
C ALA A 151 5.57 2.89 -10.58
N PHE A 152 5.11 4.12 -10.35
CA PHE A 152 4.92 4.64 -8.98
C PHE A 152 3.93 3.82 -8.17
N TRP A 153 2.83 3.41 -8.77
CA TRP A 153 1.82 2.61 -8.08
C TRP A 153 2.38 1.28 -7.55
N PRO A 154 2.93 0.37 -8.41
CA PRO A 154 3.48 -0.89 -7.93
C PRO A 154 4.69 -0.71 -7.01
N LEU A 155 5.54 0.32 -7.22
CA LEU A 155 6.67 0.61 -6.35
C LEU A 155 6.21 1.02 -4.94
N CYS A 156 5.25 1.92 -4.81
CA CYS A 156 4.69 2.30 -3.51
C CYS A 156 4.01 1.12 -2.83
N THR A 157 3.23 0.30 -3.58
CA THR A 157 2.60 -0.92 -3.05
C THR A 157 3.64 -1.90 -2.51
N ALA A 158 4.68 -2.21 -3.30
CA ALA A 158 5.74 -3.11 -2.89
C ALA A 158 6.54 -2.55 -1.70
N GLY A 159 6.82 -1.25 -1.69
CA GLY A 159 7.50 -0.56 -0.60
C GLY A 159 6.75 -0.68 0.73
N VAL A 160 5.43 -0.46 0.73
CA VAL A 160 4.58 -0.63 1.92
C VAL A 160 4.63 -2.07 2.43
N ILE A 161 4.49 -3.06 1.55
CA ILE A 161 4.52 -4.47 1.94
C ILE A 161 5.87 -4.82 2.55
N LEU A 162 6.99 -4.39 1.93
CA LEU A 162 8.33 -4.64 2.43
C LEU A 162 8.56 -4.01 3.81
N LEU A 163 8.15 -2.76 4.01
CA LEU A 163 8.26 -2.08 5.30
C LEU A 163 7.43 -2.77 6.39
N ALA A 164 6.22 -3.21 6.06
CA ALA A 164 5.35 -3.92 6.99
C ALA A 164 5.95 -5.29 7.38
N GLU A 165 6.51 -6.05 6.44
CA GLU A 165 7.15 -7.34 6.73
C GLU A 165 8.41 -7.18 7.56
N THR A 166 9.26 -6.20 7.27
CA THR A 166 10.48 -5.96 8.04
C THR A 166 10.18 -5.52 9.47
N GLY A 167 9.13 -4.70 9.65
CA GLY A 167 8.65 -4.28 10.97
C GLY A 167 8.20 -5.47 11.83
N THR A 168 7.40 -6.37 11.28
CA THR A 168 6.90 -7.55 12.00
C THR A 168 8.00 -8.53 12.38
N ARG A 169 9.01 -8.73 11.50
CA ARG A 169 10.17 -9.61 11.78
C ARG A 169 11.01 -9.06 12.93
N ARG A 170 11.28 -7.75 12.96
CA ARG A 170 12.05 -7.10 14.04
C ARG A 170 11.35 -7.22 15.39
N SER A 171 10.06 -7.00 15.44
CA SER A 171 9.26 -7.14 16.68
C SER A 171 9.27 -8.57 17.22
N GLY A 172 9.18 -9.58 16.34
CA GLY A 172 9.28 -10.98 16.73
C GLY A 172 10.65 -11.37 17.29
N GLN A 173 11.74 -10.86 16.69
CA GLN A 173 13.10 -11.11 17.19
C GLN A 173 13.36 -10.42 18.54
N ALA A 174 12.87 -9.21 18.74
CA ALA A 174 12.98 -8.50 20.02
C ALA A 174 12.24 -9.25 21.14
N ALA A 175 11.04 -9.75 20.86
CA ALA A 175 10.27 -10.55 21.83
C ALA A 175 10.94 -11.91 22.14
N ALA A 176 11.59 -12.54 21.15
CA ALA A 176 12.33 -13.79 21.35
C ALA A 176 13.58 -13.57 22.21
N ARG A 177 14.32 -12.47 22.00
CA ARG A 177 15.48 -12.10 22.83
C ARG A 177 15.08 -11.77 24.26
N GLY A 178 13.94 -11.14 24.48
CA GLY A 178 13.41 -10.85 25.84
C GLY A 178 13.02 -12.10 26.61
N ARG A 179 12.52 -13.15 25.95
CA ARG A 179 12.18 -14.42 26.58
C ARG A 179 13.37 -15.35 26.82
N GLY A 180 14.47 -15.19 26.09
CA GLY A 180 15.67 -16.02 26.20
C GLY A 180 16.68 -15.50 27.20
N ARG A 181 16.39 -14.43 27.97
CA ARG A 181 17.26 -13.99 29.06
C ARG A 181 16.94 -14.87 30.27
N PRO A 182 17.84 -15.81 30.66
CA PRO A 182 17.63 -16.60 31.87
C PRO A 182 17.58 -15.62 33.05
N ALA A 183 16.74 -15.92 34.03
CA ALA A 183 16.71 -15.25 35.32
C ALA A 183 18.00 -15.54 36.14
N ALA A 184 19.16 -15.48 35.50
CA ALA A 184 20.46 -15.80 36.10
C ALA A 184 21.03 -14.65 36.96
N ASP A 185 20.36 -13.50 37.01
CA ASP A 185 20.75 -12.38 37.86
C ASP A 185 19.64 -12.04 38.88
N ALA A 186 18.88 -13.02 39.35
CA ALA A 186 18.25 -12.86 40.66
C ALA A 186 19.38 -12.85 41.68
N PRO A 187 19.61 -11.78 42.47
CA PRO A 187 20.61 -11.81 43.51
C PRO A 187 20.25 -12.96 44.46
N ASP A 188 21.21 -13.90 44.61
CA ASP A 188 21.12 -14.99 45.55
C ASP A 188 20.85 -14.35 46.92
N GLY A 189 19.67 -14.64 47.45
CA GLY A 189 19.22 -14.13 48.74
C GLY A 189 19.95 -14.77 49.97
N SER A 190 21.18 -15.24 49.75
CA SER A 190 22.02 -15.86 50.79
C SER A 190 22.72 -14.83 51.71
N ASP A 191 22.73 -13.54 51.36
CA ASP A 191 23.25 -12.49 52.24
C ASP A 191 22.15 -11.88 53.10
N ARG A 192 21.39 -12.71 53.84
CA ARG A 192 20.72 -12.24 55.02
C ARG A 192 21.73 -12.20 56.14
N PRO A 193 22.06 -11.02 56.72
CA PRO A 193 22.86 -10.96 57.96
C PRO A 193 22.15 -11.82 59.03
N GLY A 194 22.88 -12.75 59.61
CA GLY A 194 22.35 -13.59 60.69
C GLY A 194 21.72 -12.73 61.75
N THR A 195 20.50 -13.03 62.09
CA THR A 195 19.88 -12.52 63.31
C THR A 195 20.74 -12.97 64.48
N PRO A 196 21.17 -12.05 65.37
CA PRO A 196 21.85 -12.46 66.59
C PRO A 196 20.91 -13.36 67.39
N ASP A 197 21.41 -14.54 67.82
CA ASP A 197 20.75 -15.39 68.80
C ASP A 197 20.43 -14.55 70.03
N ASP A 198 19.14 -14.31 70.26
CA ASP A 198 18.64 -13.70 71.51
C ASP A 198 18.38 -14.83 72.51
N PRO A 199 19.24 -14.99 73.54
CA PRO A 199 19.15 -16.10 74.45
C PRO A 199 18.07 -15.90 75.55
N ASP A 200 17.24 -14.84 75.53
CA ASP A 200 16.34 -14.47 76.62
C ASP A 200 14.83 -14.67 76.34
N ALA A 201 14.43 -15.47 75.40
CA ALA A 201 13.01 -15.77 75.15
C ALA A 201 12.48 -16.97 75.89
N SER A 202 13.07 -17.34 77.09
CA SER A 202 12.54 -18.34 78.04
C SER A 202 11.85 -17.72 79.25
N GLY A 203 10.95 -16.74 79.01
CA GLY A 203 10.10 -16.12 80.06
C GLY A 203 8.66 -16.56 79.93
N MET A 204 8.41 -17.73 80.47
CA MET A 204 7.25 -18.26 81.16
C MET A 204 6.11 -17.26 81.39
N TRP A 205 5.03 -17.38 80.64
CA TRP A 205 3.72 -16.85 81.07
C TRP A 205 2.72 -18.00 81.20
N THR A 206 2.47 -18.43 82.48
CA THR A 206 1.31 -19.23 82.84
C THR A 206 0.17 -18.31 83.25
N PRO A 207 -1.03 -18.40 82.73
CA PRO A 207 -2.20 -17.77 83.32
C PRO A 207 -2.76 -18.66 84.45
N GLU A 208 -2.90 -18.09 85.65
CA GLU A 208 -3.66 -18.67 86.76
C GLU A 208 -5.20 -18.57 86.54
N PRO A 209 -5.96 -19.56 86.98
CA PRO A 209 -7.41 -19.58 86.93
C PRO A 209 -8.06 -18.86 88.07
N GLN A 210 -9.04 -18.02 87.82
CA GLN A 210 -10.19 -17.76 88.73
C GLN A 210 -11.46 -17.70 87.87
#